data_6ed22beba36a21145206c5ba642ecea1
#
_entry.id   6ed22beba36a21145206c5ba642ecea1
#
_cell.length_a   1.000
_cell.length_b   1.000
_cell.length_c   1.000
_cell.angle_alpha   90.00
_cell.angle_beta   90.00
_cell.angle_gamma   90.00
#
_symmetry.space_group_name_H-M   'P 1'
#
loop_
_entity.id
_entity.type
_entity.pdbx_description
1 polymer ?
#
loop_
_entity_poly.entity_id
_entity_poly.type
_entity_poly.pdbx_seq_one_letter_code
_entity_poly.pdbx_strand_id
1 'polypeptide(L)'
;MSAGRIKEIALACGASAAGVAPVSDLAEFRRFSEAVTIIPDGLLYLKRDPIVRKSVKKWHPAAKSVLVCAFRYWTPDMDHASALKAAGDPGEFLRKTGRKANQPQLLVPGAKISRYALCRDYHLTVKEKLAATLDAIKKEFPAADGKTFCDTSPVMEKELARLAGLGFRGKNTLLLSRTLGSYFFLGGIALNLPLQPDKPSEDSCGACEQCVKACPTKALKNGRLDAGRCLSYWTTQSKWVIPPEATEKNPGWAYGCDVCQEACPQNKAPGQLAPGFEPLNR
;
A
#
# COMPACT_ATOMS: atom_id res chain seq x y z
N MET A 1 8.36 -20.89 -20.44
CA MET A 1 8.21 -20.41 -19.05
C MET A 1 6.81 -19.83 -18.89
N SER A 2 6.02 -20.27 -17.92
CA SER A 2 4.63 -19.81 -17.76
C SER A 2 4.53 -18.75 -16.67
N ALA A 3 3.70 -17.74 -16.88
CA ALA A 3 3.36 -16.75 -15.85
C ALA A 3 2.73 -17.42 -14.60
N GLY A 4 2.00 -18.53 -14.80
CA GLY A 4 1.44 -19.33 -13.71
C GLY A 4 2.50 -19.81 -12.74
N ARG A 5 3.59 -20.40 -13.24
CA ARG A 5 4.67 -20.92 -12.38
C ARG A 5 5.36 -19.82 -11.57
N ILE A 6 5.59 -18.66 -12.15
CA ILE A 6 6.19 -17.52 -11.45
C ILE A 6 5.25 -17.01 -10.33
N LYS A 7 3.94 -16.99 -10.56
CA LYS A 7 2.95 -16.62 -9.54
C LYS A 7 2.90 -17.66 -8.41
N GLU A 8 2.97 -18.97 -8.71
CA GLU A 8 3.05 -20.03 -7.70
C GLU A 8 4.27 -19.86 -6.78
N ILE A 9 5.43 -19.54 -7.34
CA ILE A 9 6.66 -19.26 -6.55
C ILE A 9 6.42 -18.08 -5.61
N ALA A 10 5.79 -16.99 -6.08
CA ALA A 10 5.51 -15.83 -5.24
C ALA A 10 4.54 -16.18 -4.09
N LEU A 11 3.50 -16.98 -4.37
CA LEU A 11 2.57 -17.45 -3.33
C LEU A 11 3.28 -18.34 -2.32
N ALA A 12 4.14 -19.27 -2.77
CA ALA A 12 4.94 -20.12 -1.89
C ALA A 12 5.92 -19.32 -1.00
N CYS A 13 6.39 -18.14 -1.48
CA CYS A 13 7.21 -17.21 -0.71
C CYS A 13 6.38 -16.27 0.19
N GLY A 14 5.07 -16.50 0.31
CA GLY A 14 4.18 -15.85 1.28
C GLY A 14 3.44 -14.62 0.75
N ALA A 15 3.32 -14.44 -0.57
CA ALA A 15 2.36 -13.48 -1.11
C ALA A 15 0.93 -14.01 -0.94
N SER A 16 -0.02 -13.12 -0.61
CA SER A 16 -1.45 -13.46 -0.55
C SER A 16 -2.09 -13.52 -1.93
N ALA A 17 -1.55 -12.77 -2.87
CA ALA A 17 -1.91 -12.82 -4.29
C ALA A 17 -0.73 -12.34 -5.14
N ALA A 18 -0.65 -12.83 -6.38
CA ALA A 18 0.37 -12.44 -7.34
C ALA A 18 -0.23 -12.33 -8.74
N GLY A 19 0.27 -11.36 -9.52
CA GLY A 19 -0.15 -11.16 -10.90
C GLY A 19 0.98 -10.54 -11.72
N VAL A 20 0.86 -10.59 -13.04
CA VAL A 20 1.85 -10.08 -13.98
C VAL A 20 1.30 -8.84 -14.69
N ALA A 21 2.01 -7.72 -14.57
CA ALA A 21 1.72 -6.48 -15.29
C ALA A 21 2.67 -6.29 -16.49
N PRO A 22 2.23 -5.55 -17.52
CA PRO A 22 3.09 -5.14 -18.61
C PRO A 22 4.09 -4.05 -18.18
N VAL A 23 5.12 -3.84 -18.99
CA VAL A 23 6.13 -2.78 -18.83
C VAL A 23 5.86 -1.55 -19.68
N SER A 24 4.67 -1.42 -20.26
CA SER A 24 4.24 -0.29 -21.08
C SER A 24 4.15 1.02 -20.27
N ASP A 25 4.04 2.15 -20.96
CA ASP A 25 3.71 3.42 -20.35
C ASP A 25 2.34 3.33 -19.65
N LEU A 26 2.28 3.84 -18.42
CA LEU A 26 1.10 3.75 -17.58
C LEU A 26 0.14 4.91 -17.89
N ALA A 27 -1.11 4.59 -18.24
CA ALA A 27 -2.14 5.59 -18.55
C ALA A 27 -2.45 6.52 -17.34
N GLU A 28 -2.40 5.97 -16.12
CA GLU A 28 -2.58 6.74 -14.87
C GLU A 28 -1.47 7.77 -14.61
N PHE A 29 -0.37 7.75 -15.36
CA PHE A 29 0.71 8.72 -15.21
C PHE A 29 0.24 10.17 -15.42
N ARG A 30 -0.71 10.42 -16.35
CA ARG A 30 -1.30 11.75 -16.53
C ARG A 30 -1.97 12.23 -15.24
N ARG A 31 -2.78 11.38 -14.62
CA ARG A 31 -3.47 11.71 -13.37
C ARG A 31 -2.50 11.92 -12.20
N PHE A 32 -1.42 11.11 -12.14
CA PHE A 32 -0.35 11.32 -11.18
C PHE A 32 0.32 12.68 -11.40
N SER A 33 0.67 13.02 -12.62
CA SER A 33 1.31 14.31 -12.97
C SER A 33 0.43 15.51 -12.60
N GLU A 34 -0.88 15.42 -12.83
CA GLU A 34 -1.84 16.44 -12.39
C GLU A 34 -1.89 16.55 -10.85
N ALA A 35 -1.95 15.40 -10.15
CA ALA A 35 -2.06 15.39 -8.71
C ALA A 35 -0.82 15.96 -8.00
N VAL A 36 0.39 15.70 -8.50
CA VAL A 36 1.63 16.17 -7.87
C VAL A 36 1.86 17.68 -8.04
N THR A 37 1.08 18.40 -8.85
CA THR A 37 1.17 19.85 -8.94
C THR A 37 0.69 20.55 -7.68
N ILE A 38 -0.27 19.94 -6.95
CA ILE A 38 -0.99 20.53 -5.81
C ILE A 38 -0.76 19.78 -4.49
N ILE A 39 0.33 19.02 -4.38
CA ILE A 39 0.64 18.28 -3.15
C ILE A 39 1.28 19.17 -2.08
N PRO A 40 1.00 18.91 -0.80
CA PRO A 40 1.64 19.60 0.32
C PRO A 40 3.11 19.22 0.50
N ASP A 41 3.86 20.06 1.22
CA ASP A 41 5.33 20.01 1.34
C ASP A 41 5.89 18.63 1.77
N GLY A 42 5.21 17.94 2.69
CA GLY A 42 5.62 16.61 3.13
C GLY A 42 5.66 15.55 2.02
N LEU A 43 5.08 15.83 0.84
CA LEU A 43 5.02 14.95 -0.31
C LEU A 43 5.86 15.42 -1.51
N LEU A 44 6.66 16.49 -1.37
CA LEU A 44 7.45 17.05 -2.47
C LEU A 44 8.44 16.05 -3.09
N TYR A 45 8.82 15.01 -2.37
CA TYR A 45 9.63 13.92 -2.93
C TYR A 45 8.97 13.23 -4.13
N LEU A 46 7.64 13.30 -4.28
CA LEU A 46 6.92 12.77 -5.45
C LEU A 46 7.19 13.58 -6.73
N LYS A 47 7.67 14.82 -6.62
CA LYS A 47 8.07 15.66 -7.76
C LYS A 47 9.45 15.32 -8.30
N ARG A 48 10.25 14.50 -7.58
CA ARG A 48 11.57 14.08 -8.05
C ARG A 48 11.40 13.05 -9.17
N ASP A 49 12.01 13.34 -10.32
CA ASP A 49 12.05 12.45 -11.50
C ASP A 49 10.69 11.81 -11.85
N PRO A 50 9.62 12.61 -11.97
CA PRO A 50 8.27 12.06 -12.15
C PRO A 50 8.17 11.19 -13.39
N ILE A 51 8.95 11.48 -14.44
CA ILE A 51 8.94 10.76 -15.71
C ILE A 51 9.37 9.29 -15.56
N VAL A 52 10.18 8.96 -14.55
CA VAL A 52 10.59 7.57 -14.26
C VAL A 52 9.38 6.72 -13.85
N ARG A 53 8.37 7.35 -13.22
CA ARG A 53 7.13 6.68 -12.80
C ARG A 53 6.20 6.34 -13.98
N LYS A 54 6.45 6.91 -15.16
CA LYS A 54 5.63 6.68 -16.34
C LYS A 54 5.71 5.22 -16.84
N SER A 55 6.89 4.60 -16.68
CA SER A 55 7.09 3.22 -17.13
C SER A 55 8.17 2.55 -16.30
N VAL A 56 7.94 1.27 -15.97
CA VAL A 56 8.93 0.46 -15.25
C VAL A 56 10.25 0.37 -16.03
N LYS A 57 10.22 0.39 -17.36
CA LYS A 57 11.44 0.43 -18.20
C LYS A 57 12.31 1.65 -17.97
N LYS A 58 11.74 2.79 -17.59
CA LYS A 58 12.54 3.99 -17.24
C LYS A 58 13.29 3.83 -15.94
N TRP A 59 12.77 3.02 -15.02
CA TRP A 59 13.41 2.69 -13.75
C TRP A 59 14.35 1.48 -13.83
N HIS A 60 13.98 0.47 -14.66
CA HIS A 60 14.75 -0.76 -14.88
C HIS A 60 14.67 -1.15 -16.37
N PRO A 61 15.62 -0.73 -17.21
CA PRO A 61 15.57 -0.91 -18.67
C PRO A 61 15.49 -2.37 -19.13
N ALA A 62 16.10 -3.30 -18.37
CA ALA A 62 16.07 -4.74 -18.66
C ALA A 62 14.71 -5.41 -18.46
N ALA A 63 13.74 -4.72 -17.84
CA ALA A 63 12.44 -5.29 -17.55
C ALA A 63 11.66 -5.62 -18.82
N LYS A 64 11.09 -6.83 -18.87
CA LYS A 64 10.19 -7.33 -19.92
C LYS A 64 8.79 -7.61 -19.38
N SER A 65 8.66 -7.85 -18.07
CA SER A 65 7.40 -8.00 -17.35
C SER A 65 7.55 -7.55 -15.91
N VAL A 66 6.44 -7.40 -15.19
CA VAL A 66 6.44 -7.04 -13.77
C VAL A 66 5.60 -8.05 -13.00
N LEU A 67 6.25 -8.83 -12.14
CA LEU A 67 5.54 -9.60 -11.12
C LEU A 67 5.11 -8.65 -10.00
N VAL A 68 3.82 -8.56 -9.73
CA VAL A 68 3.26 -7.76 -8.63
C VAL A 68 2.70 -8.71 -7.57
N CYS A 69 3.03 -8.45 -6.31
CA CYS A 69 2.61 -9.24 -5.16
C CYS A 69 1.83 -8.37 -4.18
N ALA A 70 0.78 -8.94 -3.61
CA ALA A 70 0.01 -8.37 -2.52
C ALA A 70 0.23 -9.20 -1.24
N PHE A 71 0.42 -8.53 -0.10
CA PHE A 71 0.69 -9.14 1.20
C PHE A 71 -0.33 -8.62 2.21
N ARG A 72 -1.31 -9.45 2.58
CA ARG A 72 -2.38 -9.07 3.49
C ARG A 72 -1.84 -8.93 4.92
N TYR A 73 -2.10 -7.79 5.55
CA TYR A 73 -1.63 -7.49 6.90
C TYR A 73 -2.76 -7.38 7.94
N TRP A 74 -4.02 -7.49 7.53
CA TRP A 74 -5.19 -7.43 8.41
C TRP A 74 -6.36 -8.23 7.85
N THR A 75 -7.15 -8.89 8.73
CA THR A 75 -8.35 -9.65 8.40
C THR A 75 -9.55 -9.14 9.20
N PRO A 76 -10.81 -9.37 8.74
CA PRO A 76 -12.00 -8.82 9.41
C PRO A 76 -12.26 -9.38 10.82
N ASP A 77 -11.75 -10.58 11.10
CA ASP A 77 -11.85 -11.26 12.40
C ASP A 77 -10.86 -10.73 13.45
N MET A 78 -9.89 -9.91 13.03
CA MET A 78 -8.94 -9.29 13.94
C MET A 78 -9.55 -8.08 14.63
N ASP A 79 -9.44 -8.01 15.97
CA ASP A 79 -9.90 -6.87 16.74
C ASP A 79 -8.81 -5.79 16.89
N HIS A 80 -9.08 -4.62 16.31
CA HIS A 80 -8.15 -3.48 16.35
C HIS A 80 -7.96 -2.95 17.77
N ALA A 81 -9.00 -2.95 18.62
CA ALA A 81 -8.89 -2.47 19.99
C ALA A 81 -7.98 -3.38 20.83
N SER A 82 -8.14 -4.70 20.67
CA SER A 82 -7.25 -5.68 21.30
C SER A 82 -5.80 -5.57 20.83
N ALA A 83 -5.57 -5.34 19.53
CA ALA A 83 -4.23 -5.14 18.99
C ALA A 83 -3.58 -3.85 19.51
N LEU A 84 -4.35 -2.74 19.63
CA LEU A 84 -3.86 -1.50 20.26
C LEU A 84 -3.56 -1.70 21.74
N LYS A 85 -4.39 -2.41 22.48
CA LYS A 85 -4.15 -2.74 23.90
C LYS A 85 -2.87 -3.57 24.06
N ALA A 86 -2.64 -4.54 23.20
CA ALA A 86 -1.42 -5.35 23.18
C ALA A 86 -0.17 -4.52 22.81
N ALA A 87 -0.29 -3.56 21.92
CA ALA A 87 0.78 -2.61 21.57
C ALA A 87 1.16 -1.69 22.75
N GLY A 88 0.22 -1.37 23.65
CA GLY A 88 0.42 -0.57 24.84
C GLY A 88 0.54 0.93 24.57
N ASP A 89 1.51 1.62 25.17
CA ASP A 89 1.70 3.08 24.98
C ASP A 89 2.03 3.39 23.51
N PRO A 90 1.25 4.26 22.83
CA PRO A 90 1.44 4.53 21.41
C PRO A 90 2.81 5.11 21.06
N GLY A 91 3.36 5.99 21.90
CA GLY A 91 4.65 6.63 21.67
C GLY A 91 5.81 5.64 21.83
N GLU A 92 5.74 4.81 22.86
CA GLU A 92 6.73 3.74 23.09
C GLU A 92 6.69 2.71 21.96
N PHE A 93 5.48 2.27 21.55
CA PHE A 93 5.30 1.32 20.47
C PHE A 93 5.90 1.83 19.14
N LEU A 94 5.56 3.06 18.75
CA LEU A 94 6.10 3.64 17.51
C LEU A 94 7.62 3.77 17.56
N ARG A 95 8.20 4.17 18.68
CA ARG A 95 9.65 4.25 18.87
C ARG A 95 10.32 2.88 18.75
N LYS A 96 9.78 1.86 19.43
CA LYS A 96 10.30 0.47 19.37
C LYS A 96 10.22 -0.13 17.96
N THR A 97 9.21 0.24 17.21
CA THR A 97 9.01 -0.24 15.83
C THR A 97 9.73 0.62 14.78
N GLY A 98 10.55 1.59 15.21
CA GLY A 98 11.32 2.47 14.32
C GLY A 98 10.49 3.52 13.58
N ARG A 99 9.24 3.72 13.98
CA ARG A 99 8.33 4.72 13.37
C ARG A 99 8.40 6.05 14.11
N LYS A 100 8.46 7.13 13.34
CA LYS A 100 8.49 8.48 13.90
C LYS A 100 7.09 9.10 13.89
N ALA A 101 6.56 9.40 15.08
CA ALA A 101 5.35 10.21 15.19
C ALA A 101 5.64 11.67 14.83
N ASN A 102 4.93 12.21 13.86
CA ASN A 102 5.11 13.60 13.43
C ASN A 102 4.25 14.58 14.28
N GLN A 103 3.30 14.04 15.06
CA GLN A 103 2.39 14.81 15.91
C GLN A 103 2.45 14.28 17.35
N PRO A 104 3.53 14.57 18.13
CA PRO A 104 3.71 14.02 19.48
C PRO A 104 2.53 14.32 20.43
N GLN A 105 1.87 15.47 20.26
CA GLN A 105 0.72 15.88 21.06
C GLN A 105 -0.51 14.97 20.90
N LEU A 106 -0.55 14.11 19.85
CA LEU A 106 -1.61 13.11 19.63
C LEU A 106 -1.30 11.77 20.29
N LEU A 107 -0.10 11.59 20.85
CA LEU A 107 0.32 10.36 21.51
C LEU A 107 -0.19 10.31 22.97
N VAL A 108 -1.50 10.22 23.10
CA VAL A 108 -2.17 10.09 24.41
C VAL A 108 -2.55 8.63 24.67
N PRO A 109 -2.75 8.21 25.93
CA PRO A 109 -3.24 6.86 26.24
C PRO A 109 -4.52 6.53 25.46
N GLY A 110 -4.55 5.36 24.82
CA GLY A 110 -5.68 4.92 24.00
C GLY A 110 -5.76 5.54 22.60
N ALA A 111 -4.79 6.34 22.21
CA ALA A 111 -4.74 6.86 20.84
C ALA A 111 -4.57 5.74 19.80
N LYS A 112 -5.21 5.92 18.64
CA LYS A 112 -5.25 4.92 17.57
C LYS A 112 -4.00 4.98 16.71
N ILE A 113 -3.50 3.80 16.37
CA ILE A 113 -2.45 3.58 15.34
C ILE A 113 -3.08 2.82 14.20
N SER A 114 -2.85 3.27 12.96
CA SER A 114 -3.34 2.58 11.76
C SER A 114 -2.82 1.14 11.70
N ARG A 115 -3.67 0.22 11.28
CA ARG A 115 -3.41 -1.23 11.27
C ARG A 115 -2.12 -1.61 10.57
N TYR A 116 -1.79 -0.91 9.46
CA TYR A 116 -0.55 -1.18 8.74
C TYR A 116 0.72 -0.96 9.57
N ALA A 117 0.63 -0.15 10.61
CA ALA A 117 1.75 0.17 11.48
C ALA A 117 1.83 -0.72 12.72
N LEU A 118 0.87 -1.62 12.94
CA LEU A 118 0.87 -2.55 14.08
C LEU A 118 1.74 -3.79 13.84
N CYS A 119 2.15 -4.07 12.62
CA CYS A 119 3.12 -5.14 12.31
C CYS A 119 4.56 -4.61 12.22
N ARG A 120 5.52 -5.52 12.06
CA ARG A 120 6.92 -5.19 11.74
C ARG A 120 6.96 -4.23 10.54
N ASP A 121 8.04 -3.45 10.41
CA ASP A 121 8.21 -2.56 9.26
C ASP A 121 8.05 -3.34 7.95
N TYR A 122 6.96 -3.02 7.25
CA TYR A 122 6.59 -3.73 6.02
C TYR A 122 7.62 -3.57 4.90
N HIS A 123 8.38 -2.47 4.89
CA HIS A 123 9.45 -2.29 3.91
C HIS A 123 10.49 -3.41 4.01
N LEU A 124 10.81 -3.82 5.23
CA LEU A 124 11.76 -4.92 5.47
C LEU A 124 11.13 -6.26 5.10
N THR A 125 9.93 -6.55 5.64
CA THR A 125 9.25 -7.84 5.43
C THR A 125 8.91 -8.08 3.96
N VAL A 126 8.40 -7.07 3.24
CA VAL A 126 8.09 -7.19 1.80
C VAL A 126 9.38 -7.39 0.99
N LYS A 127 10.44 -6.63 1.27
CA LYS A 127 11.73 -6.79 0.57
C LYS A 127 12.34 -8.17 0.78
N GLU A 128 12.30 -8.71 1.99
CA GLU A 128 12.76 -10.08 2.31
C GLU A 128 12.00 -11.12 1.50
N LYS A 129 10.67 -11.01 1.43
CA LYS A 129 9.82 -11.93 0.66
C LYS A 129 10.07 -11.82 -0.84
N LEU A 130 10.23 -10.62 -1.37
CA LEU A 130 10.53 -10.40 -2.78
C LEU A 130 11.93 -10.90 -3.16
N ALA A 131 12.91 -10.75 -2.27
CA ALA A 131 14.24 -11.31 -2.46
C ALA A 131 14.18 -12.84 -2.50
N ALA A 132 13.53 -13.48 -1.53
CA ALA A 132 13.32 -14.92 -1.53
C ALA A 132 12.58 -15.40 -2.80
N THR A 133 11.58 -14.64 -3.26
CA THR A 133 10.85 -14.94 -4.50
C THR A 133 11.80 -14.88 -5.71
N LEU A 134 12.62 -13.82 -5.83
CA LEU A 134 13.57 -13.69 -6.93
C LEU A 134 14.62 -14.80 -6.92
N ASP A 135 15.13 -15.16 -5.74
CA ASP A 135 16.09 -16.26 -5.57
C ASP A 135 15.48 -17.62 -5.97
N ALA A 136 14.22 -17.87 -5.60
CA ALA A 136 13.51 -19.07 -6.01
C ALA A 136 13.25 -19.11 -7.53
N ILE A 137 12.93 -17.97 -8.13
CA ILE A 137 12.80 -17.83 -9.59
C ILE A 137 14.15 -18.14 -10.27
N LYS A 138 15.26 -17.56 -9.76
CA LYS A 138 16.61 -17.78 -10.34
C LYS A 138 17.07 -19.23 -10.21
N LYS A 139 16.69 -19.94 -9.15
CA LYS A 139 17.00 -21.39 -9.00
C LYS A 139 16.31 -22.24 -10.07
N GLU A 140 15.07 -21.92 -10.38
CA GLU A 140 14.32 -22.67 -11.41
C GLU A 140 14.61 -22.17 -12.83
N PHE A 141 14.91 -20.90 -12.98
CA PHE A 141 15.18 -20.21 -14.25
C PHE A 141 16.50 -19.44 -14.19
N PRO A 142 17.66 -20.07 -14.40
CA PRO A 142 18.97 -19.43 -14.17
C PRO A 142 19.26 -18.16 -14.97
N ALA A 143 18.58 -17.97 -16.14
CA ALA A 143 18.68 -16.74 -16.93
C ALA A 143 17.77 -15.60 -16.41
N ALA A 144 16.98 -15.87 -15.38
CA ALA A 144 16.12 -14.85 -14.76
C ALA A 144 16.95 -13.84 -13.97
N ASP A 145 16.62 -12.57 -14.13
CA ASP A 145 17.09 -11.50 -13.27
C ASP A 145 15.99 -10.47 -13.10
N GLY A 146 16.11 -9.65 -12.06
CA GLY A 146 15.09 -8.64 -11.78
C GLY A 146 15.49 -7.68 -10.68
N LYS A 147 14.70 -6.62 -10.57
CA LYS A 147 14.85 -5.58 -9.55
C LYS A 147 13.57 -5.49 -8.72
N THR A 148 13.68 -5.66 -7.41
CA THR A 148 12.55 -5.60 -6.48
C THR A 148 12.17 -4.15 -6.18
N PHE A 149 10.88 -3.90 -5.92
CA PHE A 149 10.37 -2.62 -5.47
C PHE A 149 9.32 -2.79 -4.37
N CYS A 150 9.27 -1.82 -3.46
CA CYS A 150 8.23 -1.66 -2.44
C CYS A 150 8.25 -0.21 -1.97
N ASP A 151 7.13 0.50 -2.13
CA ASP A 151 6.84 1.86 -1.65
C ASP A 151 7.87 2.94 -2.05
N THR A 152 9.12 2.83 -1.60
CA THR A 152 10.16 3.86 -1.79
C THR A 152 10.72 3.95 -3.22
N SER A 153 10.40 3.01 -4.09
CA SER A 153 10.81 3.03 -5.49
C SER A 153 9.95 3.98 -6.33
N PRO A 154 10.49 4.61 -7.39
CA PRO A 154 9.72 5.51 -8.27
C PRO A 154 8.83 4.72 -9.23
N VAL A 155 7.96 3.87 -8.69
CA VAL A 155 7.07 2.96 -9.43
C VAL A 155 5.63 3.23 -9.00
N MET A 156 4.69 3.17 -9.95
CA MET A 156 3.25 3.32 -9.67
C MET A 156 2.63 1.96 -9.30
N GLU A 157 2.91 1.48 -8.09
CA GLU A 157 2.57 0.13 -7.61
C GLU A 157 1.08 -0.20 -7.74
N LYS A 158 0.19 0.73 -7.32
CA LYS A 158 -1.26 0.53 -7.39
C LYS A 158 -1.76 0.35 -8.82
N GLU A 159 -1.17 1.08 -9.78
CA GLU A 159 -1.53 0.93 -11.19
C GLU A 159 -0.99 -0.39 -11.77
N LEU A 160 0.24 -0.77 -11.45
CA LEU A 160 0.78 -2.07 -11.84
C LEU A 160 -0.06 -3.22 -11.26
N ALA A 161 -0.48 -3.10 -9.99
CA ALA A 161 -1.31 -4.11 -9.35
C ALA A 161 -2.70 -4.21 -10.01
N ARG A 162 -3.29 -3.08 -10.46
CA ARG A 162 -4.53 -3.08 -11.23
C ARG A 162 -4.34 -3.77 -12.60
N LEU A 163 -3.26 -3.46 -13.30
CA LEU A 163 -2.92 -4.08 -14.59
C LEU A 163 -2.58 -5.56 -14.44
N ALA A 164 -2.10 -5.99 -13.28
CA ALA A 164 -1.86 -7.39 -12.93
C ALA A 164 -3.12 -8.13 -12.42
N GLY A 165 -4.31 -7.50 -12.49
CA GLY A 165 -5.57 -8.13 -12.08
C GLY A 165 -5.77 -8.29 -10.57
N LEU A 166 -4.91 -7.69 -9.72
CA LEU A 166 -4.98 -7.85 -8.26
C LEU A 166 -6.10 -7.05 -7.60
N GLY A 167 -6.70 -6.12 -8.32
CA GLY A 167 -7.79 -5.30 -7.82
C GLY A 167 -8.01 -4.05 -8.66
N PHE A 168 -8.84 -3.15 -8.14
CA PHE A 168 -9.27 -1.92 -8.79
C PHE A 168 -9.04 -0.71 -7.88
N ARG A 169 -9.00 0.47 -8.46
CA ARG A 169 -8.86 1.70 -7.71
C ARG A 169 -10.17 2.12 -7.05
N GLY A 170 -10.18 2.18 -5.72
CA GLY A 170 -11.32 2.66 -4.95
C GLY A 170 -11.50 4.18 -4.96
N LYS A 171 -12.71 4.64 -4.56
CA LYS A 171 -12.98 6.07 -4.32
C LYS A 171 -12.17 6.64 -3.14
N ASN A 172 -11.64 5.78 -2.25
CA ASN A 172 -10.67 6.15 -1.21
C ASN A 172 -9.22 6.23 -1.73
N THR A 173 -9.00 6.07 -3.03
CA THR A 173 -7.71 6.09 -3.73
C THR A 173 -6.75 4.93 -3.41
N LEU A 174 -7.20 3.94 -2.63
CA LEU A 174 -6.48 2.71 -2.40
C LEU A 174 -6.77 1.68 -3.50
N LEU A 175 -5.91 0.67 -3.62
CA LEU A 175 -6.25 -0.54 -4.37
C LEU A 175 -7.20 -1.39 -3.53
N LEU A 176 -8.30 -1.82 -4.13
CA LEU A 176 -9.30 -2.67 -3.52
C LEU A 176 -9.33 -4.01 -4.25
N SER A 177 -9.23 -5.10 -3.51
CA SER A 177 -9.39 -6.45 -4.03
C SER A 177 -10.70 -7.05 -3.52
N ARG A 178 -11.42 -7.79 -4.37
CA ARG A 178 -12.63 -8.52 -3.95
C ARG A 178 -12.32 -9.60 -2.92
N THR A 179 -11.12 -10.17 -2.96
CA THR A 179 -10.69 -11.26 -2.09
C THR A 179 -9.87 -10.80 -0.89
N LEU A 180 -9.12 -9.69 -1.00
CA LEU A 180 -8.21 -9.22 0.05
C LEU A 180 -8.69 -7.96 0.77
N GLY A 181 -9.74 -7.27 0.27
CA GLY A 181 -10.12 -5.95 0.76
C GLY A 181 -9.13 -4.88 0.34
N SER A 182 -8.70 -4.01 1.28
CA SER A 182 -7.67 -3.00 1.08
C SER A 182 -6.50 -3.09 2.09
N TYR A 183 -6.57 -4.01 3.04
CA TYR A 183 -5.56 -4.18 4.08
C TYR A 183 -4.42 -5.10 3.61
N PHE A 184 -3.72 -4.69 2.56
CA PHE A 184 -2.54 -5.38 2.04
C PHE A 184 -1.47 -4.39 1.58
N PHE A 185 -0.22 -4.80 1.70
CA PHE A 185 0.92 -4.11 1.10
C PHE A 185 1.13 -4.57 -0.33
N LEU A 186 1.74 -3.71 -1.13
CA LEU A 186 2.17 -4.01 -2.47
C LEU A 186 3.70 -4.04 -2.56
N GLY A 187 4.17 -4.85 -3.46
CA GLY A 187 5.54 -4.87 -3.90
C GLY A 187 5.65 -5.70 -5.16
N GLY A 188 6.82 -5.75 -5.75
CA GLY A 188 6.97 -6.55 -6.97
C GLY A 188 8.39 -6.64 -7.45
N ILE A 189 8.55 -7.31 -8.57
CA ILE A 189 9.82 -7.58 -9.23
C ILE A 189 9.70 -7.23 -10.71
N ALA A 190 10.48 -6.26 -11.17
CA ALA A 190 10.66 -5.98 -12.58
C ALA A 190 11.60 -7.05 -13.16
N LEU A 191 11.07 -7.99 -13.94
CA LEU A 191 11.78 -9.17 -14.43
C LEU A 191 12.28 -8.96 -15.86
N ASN A 192 13.46 -9.50 -16.17
CA ASN A 192 13.96 -9.61 -17.54
C ASN A 192 13.27 -10.71 -18.36
N LEU A 193 12.29 -11.40 -17.79
CA LEU A 193 11.54 -12.49 -18.42
C LEU A 193 10.31 -11.95 -19.17
N PRO A 194 10.05 -12.39 -20.41
CA PRO A 194 8.85 -12.01 -21.16
C PRO A 194 7.66 -12.88 -20.73
N LEU A 195 7.01 -12.49 -19.63
CA LEU A 195 5.82 -13.17 -19.14
C LEU A 195 4.56 -12.55 -19.77
N GLN A 196 3.56 -13.39 -20.06
CA GLN A 196 2.25 -12.93 -20.49
C GLN A 196 1.57 -12.14 -19.35
N PRO A 197 1.20 -10.87 -19.54
CA PRO A 197 0.47 -10.11 -18.56
C PRO A 197 -0.92 -10.69 -18.25
N ASP A 198 -1.35 -10.57 -17.02
CA ASP A 198 -2.72 -10.88 -16.64
C ASP A 198 -3.69 -9.80 -17.16
N LYS A 199 -4.98 -10.10 -17.18
CA LYS A 199 -6.01 -9.13 -17.54
C LYS A 199 -6.22 -8.12 -16.41
N PRO A 200 -6.29 -6.81 -16.69
CA PRO A 200 -6.64 -5.82 -15.69
C PRO A 200 -7.99 -6.09 -15.04
N SER A 201 -8.13 -5.74 -13.76
CA SER A 201 -9.43 -5.76 -13.10
C SER A 201 -10.35 -4.68 -13.68
N GLU A 202 -11.56 -5.06 -14.05
CA GLU A 202 -12.65 -4.18 -14.52
C GLU A 202 -13.60 -3.76 -13.38
N ASP A 203 -13.34 -4.24 -12.16
CA ASP A 203 -14.12 -3.91 -10.98
C ASP A 203 -14.12 -2.40 -10.67
N SER A 204 -15.14 -1.95 -9.97
CA SER A 204 -15.27 -0.57 -9.52
C SER A 204 -16.10 -0.46 -8.23
N CYS A 205 -16.09 0.72 -7.61
CA CYS A 205 -16.97 1.04 -6.49
C CYS A 205 -18.43 1.25 -6.89
N GLY A 206 -18.75 1.42 -8.17
CA GLY A 206 -20.09 1.77 -8.61
C GLY A 206 -20.62 3.01 -7.87
N ALA A 207 -21.86 2.93 -7.38
CA ALA A 207 -22.52 4.00 -6.63
C ALA A 207 -22.07 4.14 -5.16
N CYS A 208 -21.26 3.21 -4.64
CA CYS A 208 -20.82 3.24 -3.24
C CYS A 208 -19.97 4.47 -2.93
N GLU A 209 -20.29 5.17 -1.82
CA GLU A 209 -19.55 6.36 -1.32
C GLU A 209 -19.28 6.30 0.19
N GLN A 210 -19.31 5.14 0.82
CA GLN A 210 -19.19 5.01 2.27
C GLN A 210 -17.88 5.63 2.79
N CYS A 211 -16.75 5.39 2.13
CA CYS A 211 -15.46 5.97 2.51
C CYS A 211 -15.41 7.51 2.37
N VAL A 212 -16.10 8.06 1.36
CA VAL A 212 -16.19 9.52 1.15
C VAL A 212 -17.00 10.16 2.26
N LYS A 213 -18.16 9.57 2.61
CA LYS A 213 -19.05 10.04 3.67
C LYS A 213 -18.41 9.93 5.05
N ALA A 214 -17.68 8.84 5.31
CA ALA A 214 -17.03 8.57 6.59
C ALA A 214 -15.78 9.44 6.84
N CYS A 215 -15.16 10.01 5.80
CA CYS A 215 -13.94 10.81 5.98
C CYS A 215 -14.20 12.03 6.86
N PRO A 216 -13.59 12.13 8.07
CA PRO A 216 -13.92 13.18 9.03
C PRO A 216 -13.53 14.57 8.52
N THR A 217 -12.44 14.67 7.78
CA THR A 217 -11.91 15.93 7.22
C THR A 217 -12.37 16.21 5.79
N LYS A 218 -13.23 15.34 5.22
CA LYS A 218 -13.71 15.44 3.83
C LYS A 218 -12.57 15.54 2.81
N ALA A 219 -11.49 14.81 3.05
CA ALA A 219 -10.32 14.75 2.17
C ALA A 219 -10.60 14.00 0.85
N LEU A 220 -11.67 13.21 0.76
CA LEU A 220 -12.00 12.40 -0.41
C LEU A 220 -13.14 13.04 -1.22
N LYS A 221 -12.90 13.27 -2.52
CA LYS A 221 -13.91 13.79 -3.45
C LYS A 221 -13.67 13.27 -4.85
N ASN A 222 -14.70 12.76 -5.52
CA ASN A 222 -14.62 12.30 -6.92
C ASN A 222 -13.46 11.32 -7.19
N GLY A 223 -13.19 10.39 -6.25
CA GLY A 223 -12.08 9.45 -6.36
C GLY A 223 -10.69 10.10 -6.33
N ARG A 224 -10.57 11.32 -5.83
CA ARG A 224 -9.32 12.05 -5.59
C ARG A 224 -9.15 12.28 -4.08
N LEU A 225 -7.88 12.38 -3.66
CA LEU A 225 -7.50 12.70 -2.28
C LEU A 225 -6.88 14.10 -2.24
N ASP A 226 -7.46 14.97 -1.43
CA ASP A 226 -6.78 16.17 -0.97
C ASP A 226 -5.86 15.76 0.21
N ALA A 227 -4.58 15.62 -0.08
CA ALA A 227 -3.61 15.18 0.92
C ALA A 227 -3.47 16.19 2.07
N GLY A 228 -3.60 17.49 1.80
CA GLY A 228 -3.54 18.55 2.81
C GLY A 228 -4.69 18.50 3.84
N ARG A 229 -5.77 17.77 3.55
CA ARG A 229 -6.88 17.52 4.47
C ARG A 229 -6.82 16.13 5.13
N CYS A 230 -5.96 15.22 4.64
CA CYS A 230 -5.94 13.84 5.10
C CYS A 230 -5.24 13.69 6.47
N LEU A 231 -5.92 13.11 7.46
CA LEU A 231 -5.32 12.84 8.78
C LEU A 231 -4.08 11.95 8.69
N SER A 232 -4.08 10.96 7.79
CA SER A 232 -2.91 10.10 7.57
C SER A 232 -1.70 10.91 7.10
N TYR A 233 -1.89 11.88 6.19
CA TYR A 233 -0.82 12.79 5.78
C TYR A 233 -0.25 13.57 6.98
N TRP A 234 -1.11 14.16 7.79
CA TRP A 234 -0.69 14.98 8.94
C TRP A 234 0.06 14.17 9.98
N THR A 235 -0.37 12.95 10.25
CA THR A 235 0.21 12.11 11.31
C THR A 235 1.46 11.32 10.89
N THR A 236 1.70 11.14 9.57
CA THR A 236 2.81 10.30 9.09
C THR A 236 3.81 11.02 8.16
N GLN A 237 3.39 12.04 7.40
CA GLN A 237 4.22 12.66 6.35
C GLN A 237 4.56 14.11 6.64
N SER A 238 3.62 14.87 7.22
CA SER A 238 3.81 16.29 7.51
C SER A 238 4.81 16.49 8.65
N LYS A 239 5.74 17.41 8.46
CA LYS A 239 6.62 17.92 9.53
C LYS A 239 6.02 19.11 10.27
N TRP A 240 4.94 19.69 9.75
CA TRP A 240 4.23 20.81 10.33
C TRP A 240 3.20 20.34 11.34
N VAL A 241 2.85 21.22 12.28
CA VAL A 241 1.79 20.95 13.25
C VAL A 241 0.46 20.76 12.50
N ILE A 242 -0.31 19.77 12.92
CA ILE A 242 -1.64 19.51 12.38
C ILE A 242 -2.54 20.74 12.60
N PRO A 243 -3.29 21.24 11.61
CA PRO A 243 -4.20 22.36 11.78
C PRO A 243 -5.27 22.09 12.83
N PRO A 244 -5.69 23.12 13.60
CA PRO A 244 -6.75 22.97 14.61
C PRO A 244 -8.01 22.30 14.07
N GLU A 245 -8.49 22.71 12.89
CA GLU A 245 -9.66 22.11 12.22
C GLU A 245 -9.52 20.61 11.97
N ALA A 246 -8.33 20.13 11.61
CA ALA A 246 -8.06 18.73 11.40
C ALA A 246 -7.92 17.97 12.74
N THR A 247 -7.40 18.63 13.77
CA THR A 247 -7.30 18.07 15.13
C THR A 247 -8.69 17.87 15.73
N GLU A 248 -9.57 18.86 15.65
CA GLU A 248 -10.95 18.79 16.16
C GLU A 248 -11.76 17.65 15.50
N LYS A 249 -11.51 17.40 14.21
CA LYS A 249 -12.19 16.34 13.45
C LYS A 249 -11.49 14.97 13.55
N ASN A 250 -10.39 14.88 14.30
CA ASN A 250 -9.63 13.63 14.43
C ASN A 250 -10.28 12.70 15.47
N PRO A 251 -10.80 11.53 15.09
CA PRO A 251 -11.43 10.59 16.02
C PRO A 251 -10.40 9.75 16.81
N GLY A 252 -9.28 10.35 17.20
CA GLY A 252 -8.26 9.74 18.07
C GLY A 252 -7.09 9.05 17.37
N TRP A 253 -6.81 9.32 16.10
CA TRP A 253 -5.66 8.78 15.40
C TRP A 253 -4.38 9.57 15.72
N ALA A 254 -3.39 8.89 16.29
CA ALA A 254 -2.05 9.45 16.52
C ALA A 254 -1.06 9.11 15.39
N TYR A 255 -1.30 8.01 14.67
CA TYR A 255 -0.43 7.58 13.56
C TYR A 255 -1.24 6.89 12.46
N GLY A 256 -1.21 7.45 11.26
CA GLY A 256 -2.07 7.01 10.16
C GLY A 256 -3.56 7.34 10.39
N CYS A 257 -4.43 6.78 9.57
CA CYS A 257 -5.89 6.87 9.71
C CYS A 257 -6.55 5.81 8.84
N ASP A 258 -7.38 4.95 9.43
CA ASP A 258 -8.05 3.86 8.70
C ASP A 258 -9.54 4.12 8.45
N VAL A 259 -10.10 5.29 8.80
CA VAL A 259 -11.55 5.57 8.72
C VAL A 259 -12.15 5.23 7.35
N CYS A 260 -11.47 5.58 6.25
CA CYS A 260 -11.93 5.29 4.90
C CYS A 260 -11.84 3.80 4.53
N GLN A 261 -10.95 3.04 5.19
CA GLN A 261 -10.81 1.59 5.04
C GLN A 261 -11.83 0.85 5.92
N GLU A 262 -12.05 1.31 7.15
CA GLU A 262 -13.06 0.76 8.08
C GLU A 262 -14.46 0.84 7.49
N ALA A 263 -14.79 1.96 6.85
CA ALA A 263 -16.06 2.16 6.18
C ALA A 263 -16.23 1.37 4.86
N CYS A 264 -15.15 0.76 4.34
CA CYS A 264 -15.19 0.11 3.03
C CYS A 264 -15.76 -1.31 3.13
N PRO A 265 -16.86 -1.64 2.41
CA PRO A 265 -17.47 -2.97 2.45
C PRO A 265 -16.55 -4.07 1.89
N GLN A 266 -15.55 -3.73 1.08
CA GLN A 266 -14.58 -4.70 0.56
C GLN A 266 -13.70 -5.30 1.68
N ASN A 267 -13.54 -4.61 2.81
CA ASN A 267 -12.74 -5.07 3.94
C ASN A 267 -13.44 -6.13 4.82
N LYS A 268 -14.63 -6.57 4.42
CA LYS A 268 -15.33 -7.72 5.02
C LYS A 268 -14.91 -9.05 4.39
N ALA A 269 -14.08 -9.05 3.35
CA ALA A 269 -13.62 -10.27 2.67
C ALA A 269 -12.81 -11.16 3.63
N PRO A 270 -13.21 -12.44 3.82
CA PRO A 270 -12.47 -13.37 4.68
C PRO A 270 -11.10 -13.71 4.11
N GLY A 271 -10.24 -14.34 4.90
CA GLY A 271 -8.94 -14.82 4.43
C GLY A 271 -7.90 -14.83 5.53
N GLN A 272 -6.66 -15.11 5.15
CA GLN A 272 -5.52 -15.23 6.06
C GLN A 272 -4.52 -14.08 5.89
N LEU A 273 -3.74 -13.80 6.92
CA LEU A 273 -2.60 -12.90 6.85
C LEU A 273 -1.51 -13.50 5.95
N ALA A 274 -0.74 -12.64 5.31
CA ALA A 274 0.55 -13.04 4.79
C ALA A 274 1.51 -13.29 5.97
N PRO A 275 2.31 -14.36 5.94
CA PRO A 275 3.26 -14.65 7.03
C PRO A 275 4.22 -13.48 7.30
N GLY A 276 4.45 -13.15 8.57
CA GLY A 276 5.33 -12.07 9.00
C GLY A 276 4.67 -10.69 9.07
N PHE A 277 3.33 -10.61 8.93
CA PHE A 277 2.57 -9.38 9.09
C PHE A 277 1.60 -9.43 10.29
N GLU A 278 1.80 -10.36 11.19
CA GLU A 278 1.07 -10.42 12.45
C GLU A 278 1.31 -9.14 13.26
N PRO A 279 0.30 -8.61 13.97
CA PRO A 279 0.48 -7.49 14.89
C PRO A 279 1.55 -7.81 15.93
N LEU A 280 2.43 -6.85 16.18
CA LEU A 280 3.46 -6.99 17.21
C LEU A 280 2.82 -6.85 18.59
N ASN A 281 3.06 -7.82 19.43
CA ASN A 281 2.78 -7.75 20.85
C ASN A 281 3.94 -7.09 21.61
N ARG A 282 3.69 -6.65 22.86
CA ARG A 282 4.73 -6.07 23.75
C ARG A 282 5.91 -7.01 23.92
#